data_00b8c8e0d66529f959ebbab4b6b9b48c
#
_entry.id   00b8c8e0d66529f959ebbab4b6b9b48c
#
_cell.length_a   1.000
_cell.length_b   1.000
_cell.length_c   1.000
_cell.angle_alpha   90.00
_cell.angle_beta   90.00
_cell.angle_gamma   90.00
#
_symmetry.space_group_name_H-M   'P 1'
#
loop_
_entity.id
_entity.type
_entity.pdbx_description
1 polymer ?
#
loop_
_entity_poly.entity_id
_entity_poly.type
_entity_poly.pdbx_seq_one_letter_code
_entity_poly.pdbx_strand_id
1 'polypeptide(L)'
;MPQVAVKVAARNAGFNARVPGNIPSGYAYKSPVNASKDSLTIAYKSNTDKRSFQITQKPSNWTSESLLSNYLIEGKKQYQAYYNKGMTVFIYDNNNATWVDKGVWFTLNANGSLSSDQILSIASSI
;
A
#
# COMPACT_ATOMS: atom_id res chain seq x y z
N MET A 1 -3.50 1.79 19.45
CA MET A 1 -2.67 2.48 18.43
C MET A 1 -2.48 1.59 17.22
N PRO A 2 -2.67 2.12 15.98
CA PRO A 2 -2.53 1.31 14.76
C PRO A 2 -1.15 0.67 14.62
N GLN A 3 -0.08 1.38 14.97
CA GLN A 3 1.27 0.86 14.87
C GLN A 3 1.50 -0.37 15.73
N VAL A 4 0.90 -0.39 16.92
CA VAL A 4 1.01 -1.56 17.81
C VAL A 4 0.33 -2.76 17.20
N ALA A 5 -0.90 -2.58 16.69
CA ALA A 5 -1.65 -3.66 16.04
C ALA A 5 -0.90 -4.22 14.83
N VAL A 6 -0.33 -3.34 14.01
CA VAL A 6 0.41 -3.77 12.82
C VAL A 6 1.71 -4.45 13.21
N LYS A 7 2.42 -3.95 14.21
CA LYS A 7 3.66 -4.60 14.68
C LYS A 7 3.40 -6.00 15.20
N VAL A 8 2.31 -6.20 15.94
CA VAL A 8 1.93 -7.53 16.42
C VAL A 8 1.57 -8.44 15.24
N ALA A 9 0.77 -7.93 14.32
CA ALA A 9 0.38 -8.70 13.13
C ALA A 9 1.58 -9.04 12.25
N ALA A 10 2.52 -8.11 12.08
CA ALA A 10 3.72 -8.33 11.29
C ALA A 10 4.60 -9.43 11.90
N ARG A 11 4.71 -9.45 13.22
CA ARG A 11 5.46 -10.49 13.94
C ARG A 11 4.85 -11.86 13.65
N ASN A 12 3.53 -11.94 13.60
CA ASN A 12 2.82 -13.19 13.33
C ASN A 12 2.84 -13.55 11.84
N ALA A 13 2.94 -12.54 10.97
CA ALA A 13 2.95 -12.75 9.52
C ALA A 13 4.26 -13.35 9.01
N GLY A 14 5.34 -13.26 9.76
CA GLY A 14 6.61 -13.85 9.36
C GLY A 14 7.38 -13.07 8.31
N PHE A 15 7.05 -11.79 8.09
CA PHE A 15 7.81 -10.90 7.22
C PHE A 15 7.80 -9.48 7.80
N ASN A 16 8.64 -8.62 7.22
CA ASN A 16 8.87 -7.28 7.77
C ASN A 16 7.81 -6.29 7.26
N ALA A 17 6.59 -6.38 7.78
CA ALA A 17 5.53 -5.45 7.45
C ALA A 17 5.79 -4.07 8.07
N ARG A 18 5.30 -3.03 7.41
CA ARG A 18 5.55 -1.64 7.81
C ARG A 18 4.26 -0.85 7.88
N VAL A 19 4.29 0.26 8.62
CA VAL A 19 3.14 1.13 8.85
C VAL A 19 3.41 2.48 8.21
N PRO A 20 2.45 3.05 7.46
CA PRO A 20 2.61 4.41 6.97
C PRO A 20 2.76 5.38 8.14
N GLY A 21 3.74 6.26 8.05
CA GLY A 21 3.93 7.33 9.03
C GLY A 21 3.06 8.54 8.77
N ASN A 22 2.44 8.60 7.59
CA ASN A 22 1.68 9.77 7.16
C ASN A 22 0.39 9.31 6.48
N ILE A 23 -0.75 9.55 7.15
CA ILE A 23 -2.07 9.20 6.64
C ILE A 23 -2.78 10.50 6.26
N PRO A 24 -3.49 10.56 5.11
CA PRO A 24 -4.19 11.77 4.71
C PRO A 24 -5.17 12.25 5.76
N SER A 25 -5.29 13.57 5.90
CA SER A 25 -6.25 14.19 6.81
C SER A 25 -7.65 13.66 6.55
N GLY A 26 -8.39 13.42 7.62
CA GLY A 26 -9.76 12.95 7.52
C GLY A 26 -9.91 11.46 7.43
N TYR A 27 -8.82 10.69 7.47
CA TYR A 27 -8.86 9.24 7.47
C TYR A 27 -8.38 8.70 8.81
N ALA A 28 -8.91 7.57 9.21
CA ALA A 28 -8.52 6.88 10.42
C ALA A 28 -8.41 5.38 10.18
N TYR A 29 -7.52 4.77 10.93
CA TYR A 29 -7.33 3.32 10.93
C TYR A 29 -8.65 2.61 11.28
N LYS A 30 -8.97 1.59 10.50
CA LYS A 30 -10.14 0.74 10.74
C LYS A 30 -9.67 -0.64 11.17
N SER A 31 -10.00 -1.03 12.38
CA SER A 31 -9.67 -2.36 12.88
C SER A 31 -10.67 -3.41 12.36
N PRO A 32 -10.30 -4.68 12.34
CA PRO A 32 -9.00 -5.23 12.68
C PRO A 32 -8.01 -5.19 11.51
N VAL A 33 -6.72 -5.35 11.82
CA VAL A 33 -5.71 -5.62 10.81
C VAL A 33 -5.89 -7.07 10.37
N ASN A 34 -6.02 -7.29 9.07
CA ASN A 34 -6.12 -8.64 8.53
C ASN A 34 -4.73 -9.15 8.19
N ALA A 35 -4.27 -10.15 8.94
CA ALA A 35 -2.96 -10.72 8.75
C ALA A 35 -3.06 -12.21 8.49
N SER A 36 -2.26 -12.69 7.55
CA SER A 36 -2.03 -14.11 7.32
C SER A 36 -0.53 -14.35 7.27
N LYS A 37 -0.13 -15.58 7.03
CA LYS A 37 1.27 -15.94 6.96
C LYS A 37 2.03 -15.12 5.90
N ASP A 38 1.39 -14.82 4.77
CA ASP A 38 2.03 -14.22 3.61
C ASP A 38 1.46 -12.86 3.23
N SER A 39 0.59 -12.28 4.05
CA SER A 39 0.04 -10.96 3.73
C SER A 39 -0.46 -10.23 4.96
N LEU A 40 -0.48 -8.91 4.85
CA LEU A 40 -1.00 -8.02 5.88
C LEU A 40 -1.80 -6.93 5.19
N THR A 41 -3.05 -6.74 5.59
CA THR A 41 -3.90 -5.69 5.04
C THR A 41 -4.35 -4.76 6.15
N ILE A 42 -4.09 -3.46 5.96
CA ILE A 42 -4.51 -2.40 6.87
C ILE A 42 -5.54 -1.55 6.14
N ALA A 43 -6.69 -1.33 6.74
CA ALA A 43 -7.75 -0.52 6.16
C ALA A 43 -7.87 0.81 6.88
N TYR A 44 -8.17 1.85 6.12
CA TYR A 44 -8.42 3.20 6.61
C TYR A 44 -9.74 3.70 6.05
N LYS A 45 -10.47 4.45 6.86
CA LYS A 45 -11.79 4.94 6.48
C LYS A 45 -11.88 6.44 6.73
N SER A 46 -12.58 7.15 5.85
CA SER A 46 -12.86 8.57 6.04
C SER A 46 -13.72 8.80 7.27
N ASN A 47 -13.43 9.88 8.02
CA ASN A 47 -14.20 10.28 9.18
C ASN A 47 -15.52 10.96 8.83
N THR A 48 -15.69 11.38 7.57
CA THR A 48 -16.80 12.26 7.18
C THR A 48 -17.68 11.68 6.08
N ASP A 49 -17.20 10.69 5.34
CA ASP A 49 -17.97 10.12 4.21
C ASP A 49 -17.62 8.63 4.03
N LYS A 50 -18.01 8.07 2.88
CA LYS A 50 -17.84 6.64 2.61
C LYS A 50 -16.50 6.29 1.98
N ARG A 51 -15.61 7.26 1.76
CA ARG A 51 -14.31 6.97 1.15
C ARG A 51 -13.47 6.11 2.08
N SER A 52 -12.68 5.25 1.48
CA SER A 52 -11.80 4.35 2.21
C SER A 52 -10.66 3.91 1.31
N PHE A 53 -9.60 3.42 1.91
CA PHE A 53 -8.53 2.75 1.18
C PHE A 53 -7.91 1.68 2.06
N GLN A 54 -7.19 0.76 1.42
CA GLN A 54 -6.47 -0.26 2.16
C GLN A 54 -5.11 -0.52 1.53
N ILE A 55 -4.16 -0.91 2.36
CA ILE A 55 -2.81 -1.22 1.94
C ILE A 55 -2.55 -2.68 2.28
N THR A 56 -2.21 -3.47 1.26
CA THR A 56 -1.84 -4.86 1.42
C THR A 56 -0.34 -5.00 1.22
N GLN A 57 0.31 -5.75 2.11
CA GLN A 57 1.74 -6.02 2.06
C GLN A 57 1.96 -7.51 1.96
N LYS A 58 2.86 -7.91 1.06
CA LYS A 58 3.25 -9.31 0.87
C LYS A 58 4.75 -9.40 0.71
N PRO A 59 5.40 -10.46 1.22
CA PRO A 59 6.81 -10.68 0.92
C PRO A 59 6.97 -10.92 -0.58
N SER A 60 8.03 -10.39 -1.17
CA SER A 60 8.24 -10.52 -2.62
C SER A 60 9.72 -10.37 -2.95
N ASN A 61 10.15 -11.12 -3.96
CA ASN A 61 11.47 -10.97 -4.55
C ASN A 61 11.45 -10.04 -5.77
N TRP A 62 10.31 -9.46 -6.09
CA TRP A 62 10.19 -8.61 -7.26
C TRP A 62 10.98 -7.31 -7.10
N THR A 63 11.54 -6.89 -8.22
CA THR A 63 12.04 -5.52 -8.39
C THR A 63 10.93 -4.67 -8.98
N SER A 64 11.16 -3.36 -9.11
CA SER A 64 10.19 -2.49 -9.78
C SER A 64 9.96 -2.93 -11.23
N GLU A 65 11.00 -3.42 -11.91
CA GLU A 65 10.88 -3.92 -13.28
C GLU A 65 10.03 -5.18 -13.35
N SER A 66 10.25 -6.12 -12.44
CA SER A 66 9.44 -7.34 -12.37
C SER A 66 7.98 -7.03 -12.07
N LEU A 67 7.75 -6.10 -11.16
CA LEU A 67 6.40 -5.66 -10.81
C LEU A 67 5.70 -5.06 -12.03
N LEU A 68 6.39 -4.21 -12.77
CA LEU A 68 5.85 -3.62 -13.99
C LEU A 68 5.46 -4.70 -14.99
N SER A 69 6.37 -5.63 -15.29
CA SER A 69 6.14 -6.66 -16.28
C SER A 69 5.04 -7.65 -15.87
N ASN A 70 5.11 -8.14 -14.64
CA ASN A 70 4.28 -9.27 -14.21
C ASN A 70 2.91 -8.86 -13.71
N TYR A 71 2.75 -7.63 -13.25
CA TYR A 71 1.48 -7.19 -12.68
C TYR A 71 0.78 -6.16 -13.55
N LEU A 72 1.50 -5.12 -13.97
CA LEU A 72 0.88 -4.00 -14.68
C LEU A 72 0.71 -4.29 -16.17
N ILE A 73 1.77 -4.70 -16.84
CA ILE A 73 1.73 -4.97 -18.29
C ILE A 73 0.96 -6.26 -18.57
N GLU A 74 1.26 -7.33 -17.86
CA GLU A 74 0.58 -8.61 -18.00
C GLU A 74 -0.92 -8.46 -17.71
N GLY A 75 -1.27 -7.68 -16.69
CA GLY A 75 -2.66 -7.39 -16.33
C GLY A 75 -3.32 -6.34 -17.19
N LYS A 76 -2.63 -5.78 -18.18
CA LYS A 76 -3.15 -4.76 -19.10
C LYS A 76 -3.71 -3.54 -18.37
N LYS A 77 -3.03 -3.13 -17.30
CA LYS A 77 -3.46 -1.98 -16.50
C LYS A 77 -2.93 -0.69 -17.12
N GLN A 78 -3.71 0.37 -17.01
CA GLN A 78 -3.26 1.71 -17.40
C GLN A 78 -2.54 2.30 -16.20
N TYR A 79 -1.28 2.69 -16.38
CA TYR A 79 -0.47 3.12 -15.26
C TYR A 79 0.39 4.33 -15.61
N GLN A 80 0.83 5.03 -14.55
CA GLN A 80 1.89 6.02 -14.59
C GLN A 80 2.91 5.68 -13.51
N ALA A 81 4.19 5.89 -13.84
CA ALA A 81 5.27 5.60 -12.91
C ALA A 81 5.80 6.90 -12.29
N TYR A 82 6.01 6.89 -10.98
CA TYR A 82 6.54 8.03 -10.24
C TYR A 82 7.76 7.60 -9.46
N TYR A 83 8.86 8.34 -9.60
CA TYR A 83 10.05 8.12 -8.78
C TYR A 83 9.89 8.83 -7.46
N ASN A 84 10.13 8.12 -6.36
CA ASN A 84 9.94 8.68 -5.04
C ASN A 84 10.91 8.04 -4.06
N LYS A 85 11.93 8.80 -3.64
CA LYS A 85 12.92 8.37 -2.64
C LYS A 85 13.57 7.02 -2.97
N GLY A 86 13.99 6.87 -4.22
CA GLY A 86 14.71 5.68 -4.64
C GLY A 86 13.83 4.48 -4.98
N MET A 87 12.53 4.63 -4.95
CA MET A 87 11.62 3.58 -5.39
C MET A 87 10.68 4.11 -6.47
N THR A 88 10.09 3.20 -7.24
CA THR A 88 9.12 3.54 -8.27
C THR A 88 7.73 3.17 -7.79
N VAL A 89 6.84 4.14 -7.71
CA VAL A 89 5.43 3.94 -7.38
C VAL A 89 4.64 3.97 -8.67
N PHE A 90 3.89 2.91 -8.95
CA PHE A 90 3.01 2.85 -10.12
C PHE A 90 1.59 3.16 -9.66
N ILE A 91 1.00 4.20 -10.24
CA ILE A 91 -0.40 4.53 -10.00
C ILE A 91 -1.17 4.08 -11.23
N TYR A 92 -2.18 3.25 -11.02
CA TYR A 92 -2.86 2.57 -12.12
C TYR A 92 -4.39 2.56 -11.92
N ASP A 93 -5.07 2.36 -13.02
CA ASP A 93 -6.52 2.28 -13.07
C ASP A 93 -7.16 3.52 -12.39
N ASN A 94 -8.07 3.33 -11.45
CA ASN A 94 -8.74 4.44 -10.77
C ASN A 94 -7.98 4.87 -9.51
N ASN A 95 -6.74 5.34 -9.71
CA ASN A 95 -5.86 5.79 -8.63
C ASN A 95 -5.65 4.76 -7.54
N ASN A 96 -5.37 3.54 -7.96
CA ASN A 96 -4.76 2.52 -7.11
C ASN A 96 -3.26 2.60 -7.32
N ALA A 97 -2.49 2.05 -6.40
CA ALA A 97 -1.04 2.12 -6.50
C ALA A 97 -0.38 0.82 -6.08
N THR A 98 0.82 0.59 -6.60
CA THR A 98 1.61 -0.57 -6.22
C THR A 98 3.09 -0.23 -6.32
N TRP A 99 3.88 -0.80 -5.43
CA TRP A 99 5.34 -0.64 -5.45
C TRP A 99 5.98 -1.78 -4.66
N VAL A 100 7.29 -1.96 -4.86
CA VAL A 100 8.09 -2.90 -4.07
C VAL A 100 9.22 -2.14 -3.40
N ASP A 101 9.53 -2.52 -2.19
CA ASP A 101 10.62 -1.94 -1.43
C ASP A 101 11.11 -2.91 -0.37
N LYS A 102 12.41 -3.17 -0.37
CA LYS A 102 13.09 -3.99 0.66
C LYS A 102 12.41 -5.34 0.90
N GLY A 103 12.06 -6.03 -0.17
CA GLY A 103 11.50 -7.38 -0.09
C GLY A 103 10.01 -7.43 0.21
N VAL A 104 9.32 -6.31 0.15
CA VAL A 104 7.87 -6.24 0.38
C VAL A 104 7.18 -5.62 -0.83
N TRP A 105 6.10 -6.26 -1.27
CA TRP A 105 5.24 -5.75 -2.32
C TRP A 105 4.02 -5.10 -1.68
N PHE A 106 3.84 -3.82 -1.96
CA PHE A 106 2.73 -3.03 -1.45
C PHE A 106 1.70 -2.82 -2.54
N THR A 107 0.43 -2.98 -2.19
CA THR A 107 -0.70 -2.64 -3.07
C THR A 107 -1.65 -1.74 -2.27
N LEU A 108 -1.92 -0.56 -2.79
CA LEU A 108 -2.84 0.40 -2.19
C LEU A 108 -4.09 0.46 -3.05
N ASN A 109 -5.23 0.03 -2.50
CA ASN A 109 -6.51 0.04 -3.19
C ASN A 109 -7.35 1.20 -2.67
N ALA A 110 -7.55 2.21 -3.49
CA ALA A 110 -8.28 3.42 -3.10
C ALA A 110 -9.50 3.69 -3.97
N ASN A 111 -9.53 3.17 -5.19
CA ASN A 111 -10.65 3.32 -6.13
C ASN A 111 -11.14 4.76 -6.24
N GLY A 112 -10.21 5.69 -6.47
CA GLY A 112 -10.53 7.09 -6.65
C GLY A 112 -10.67 7.88 -5.35
N SER A 113 -10.52 7.25 -4.18
CA SER A 113 -10.64 7.94 -2.89
C SER A 113 -9.46 8.85 -2.59
N LEU A 114 -8.31 8.63 -3.21
CA LEU A 114 -7.08 9.37 -2.95
C LEU A 114 -6.55 10.02 -4.22
N SER A 115 -5.94 11.19 -4.08
CA SER A 115 -5.20 11.81 -5.17
C SER A 115 -3.82 11.17 -5.31
N SER A 116 -3.16 11.42 -6.43
CA SER A 116 -1.79 10.94 -6.65
C SER A 116 -0.83 11.48 -5.58
N ASP A 117 -0.98 12.76 -5.19
CA ASP A 117 -0.13 13.35 -4.16
C ASP A 117 -0.32 12.68 -2.81
N GLN A 118 -1.54 12.34 -2.45
CA GLN A 118 -1.83 11.62 -1.21
C GLN A 118 -1.19 10.22 -1.23
N ILE A 119 -1.29 9.53 -2.35
CA ILE A 119 -0.71 8.19 -2.51
C ILE A 119 0.81 8.26 -2.38
N LEU A 120 1.45 9.21 -3.05
CA LEU A 120 2.91 9.35 -2.98
C LEU A 120 3.38 9.70 -1.57
N SER A 121 2.62 10.51 -0.85
CA SER A 121 2.92 10.85 0.53
C SER A 121 2.87 9.62 1.44
N ILE A 122 1.86 8.77 1.26
CA ILE A 122 1.77 7.52 2.01
C ILE A 122 2.97 6.63 1.70
N ALA A 123 3.27 6.43 0.43
CA ALA A 123 4.39 5.58 0.00
C ALA A 123 5.73 6.07 0.55
N SER A 124 5.93 7.38 0.62
CA SER A 124 7.16 7.97 1.14
C SER A 124 7.33 7.75 2.64
N SER A 125 6.24 7.54 3.36
CA SER A 125 6.25 7.46 4.83
C SER A 125 6.31 6.03 5.36
N ILE A 126 6.21 5.06 4.49
CA ILE A 126 6.07 3.65 4.90
C ILE A 126 7.40 2.90 5.00
#